data_19c02413d58c04a2912b81dc7cb141e0
#
_entry.id   19c02413d58c04a2912b81dc7cb141e0
#
_cell.length_a   1.000
_cell.length_b   1.000
_cell.length_c   1.000
_cell.angle_alpha   90.00
_cell.angle_beta   90.00
_cell.angle_gamma   90.00
#
_symmetry.space_group_name_H-M   'P 1'
#
loop_
_entity.id
_entity.type
_entity.pdbx_description
1 polymer ?
#
loop_
_entity_poly.entity_id
_entity_poly.type
_entity_poly.pdbx_seq_one_letter_code
_entity_poly.pdbx_strand_id
1 'polypeptide(L)'
;PREVIDMDRIYNNLMTYVNDAIGFRLTPEQVLYYSDACFGTADAISFKNNLLRIHDYKSGVLPAKMEQLMVYAALFCLEYKVKPGEINMELRIYQSDEIIICNPTAEDILPIMDVIIRDCKYVEEYSEEE
;
A
#
# COMPACT_ATOMS: atom_id res chain seq x y z
N PRO A 1 8.55 -3.05 -35.38
CA PRO A 1 7.86 -4.28 -35.00
C PRO A 1 6.95 -4.05 -33.83
N ARG A 2 5.82 -4.67 -33.91
CA ARG A 2 4.81 -4.56 -32.88
C ARG A 2 5.23 -5.38 -31.67
N GLU A 3 5.23 -4.76 -30.50
CA GLU A 3 5.46 -5.50 -29.27
C GLU A 3 4.32 -6.50 -29.05
N VAL A 4 4.69 -7.74 -28.85
CA VAL A 4 3.74 -8.78 -28.49
C VAL A 4 3.60 -8.78 -26.97
N ILE A 5 2.37 -8.62 -26.49
CA ILE A 5 2.12 -8.72 -25.05
C ILE A 5 2.35 -10.18 -24.65
N ASP A 6 3.28 -10.37 -23.71
CA ASP A 6 3.57 -11.70 -23.19
C ASP A 6 2.55 -12.05 -22.12
N MET A 7 1.49 -12.71 -22.55
CA MET A 7 0.42 -13.11 -21.63
C MET A 7 0.88 -14.14 -20.60
N ASP A 8 1.88 -14.95 -20.95
CA ASP A 8 2.42 -15.93 -20.00
C ASP A 8 3.15 -15.24 -18.85
N ARG A 9 3.88 -14.16 -19.13
CA ARG A 9 4.56 -13.37 -18.10
C ARG A 9 3.55 -12.69 -17.17
N ILE A 10 2.51 -12.08 -17.75
CA ILE A 10 1.45 -11.44 -16.97
C ILE A 10 0.74 -12.47 -16.09
N TYR A 11 0.40 -13.61 -16.67
CA TYR A 11 -0.25 -14.69 -15.94
C TYR A 11 0.63 -15.23 -14.81
N ASN A 12 1.92 -15.46 -15.08
CA ASN A 12 2.87 -15.95 -14.08
C ASN A 12 3.02 -14.98 -12.94
N ASN A 13 3.08 -13.67 -13.23
CA ASN A 13 3.21 -12.65 -12.18
C ASN A 13 1.93 -12.55 -11.34
N LEU A 14 0.76 -12.65 -11.97
CA LEU A 14 -0.52 -12.73 -11.25
C LEU A 14 -0.55 -13.94 -10.33
N MET A 15 -0.13 -15.10 -10.83
CA MET A 15 -0.11 -16.33 -10.01
C MET A 15 0.91 -16.20 -8.87
N THR A 16 2.06 -15.58 -9.10
CA THR A 16 3.03 -15.31 -8.05
C THR A 16 2.43 -14.42 -6.97
N TYR A 17 1.74 -13.36 -7.37
CA TYR A 17 1.05 -12.47 -6.44
C TYR A 17 0.02 -13.22 -5.58
N VAL A 18 -0.82 -14.03 -6.21
CA VAL A 18 -1.84 -14.82 -5.51
C VAL A 18 -1.21 -15.81 -4.54
N ASN A 19 -0.18 -16.53 -4.99
CA ASN A 19 0.51 -17.51 -4.17
C ASN A 19 1.21 -16.85 -2.98
N ASP A 20 1.84 -15.69 -3.18
CA ASP A 20 2.48 -14.94 -2.11
C ASP A 20 1.44 -14.42 -1.10
N ALA A 21 0.30 -13.93 -1.59
CA ALA A 21 -0.78 -13.47 -0.71
C ALA A 21 -1.29 -14.61 0.18
N ILE A 22 -1.44 -15.80 -0.37
CA ILE A 22 -1.85 -16.99 0.37
C ILE A 22 -0.74 -17.41 1.33
N GLY A 23 0.51 -17.50 0.84
CA GLY A 23 1.65 -17.96 1.63
C GLY A 23 1.95 -17.06 2.83
N PHE A 24 1.84 -15.75 2.66
CA PHE A 24 2.03 -14.78 3.75
C PHE A 24 0.74 -14.51 4.53
N ARG A 25 -0.37 -15.16 4.15
CA ARG A 25 -1.68 -15.01 4.80
C ARG A 25 -2.15 -13.55 4.82
N LEU A 26 -2.08 -12.89 3.65
CA LEU A 26 -2.53 -11.52 3.51
C LEU A 26 -4.04 -11.46 3.46
N THR A 27 -4.62 -10.42 4.09
CA THR A 27 -6.05 -10.13 3.99
C THR A 27 -6.30 -9.33 2.73
N PRO A 28 -7.19 -9.79 1.83
CA PRO A 28 -7.47 -9.04 0.60
C PRO A 28 -8.41 -7.86 0.85
N GLU A 29 -8.26 -6.83 0.04
CA GLU A 29 -9.15 -5.67 -0.04
C GLU A 29 -9.48 -5.04 1.32
N GLN A 30 -8.44 -4.79 2.11
CA GLN A 30 -8.59 -4.18 3.43
C GLN A 30 -8.67 -2.67 3.32
N VAL A 31 -9.73 -2.09 3.84
CA VAL A 31 -9.86 -0.63 3.95
C VAL A 31 -8.98 -0.15 5.10
N LEU A 32 -8.15 0.83 4.82
CA LEU A 32 -7.32 1.53 5.79
C LEU A 32 -7.94 2.90 6.02
N TYR A 33 -8.35 3.18 7.22
CA TYR A 33 -9.21 4.32 7.52
C TYR A 33 -8.56 5.24 8.56
N TYR A 34 -8.47 6.50 8.23
CA TYR A 34 -8.13 7.55 9.20
C TYR A 34 -9.35 8.41 9.51
N SER A 35 -10.04 8.88 8.49
CA SER A 35 -11.27 9.66 8.62
C SER A 35 -12.12 9.49 7.36
N ASP A 36 -13.35 10.02 7.38
CA ASP A 36 -14.22 9.98 6.19
C ASP A 36 -13.60 10.71 4.99
N ALA A 37 -12.67 11.65 5.23
CA ALA A 37 -11.96 12.37 4.18
C ALA A 37 -10.67 11.66 3.74
N CYS A 38 -10.14 10.74 4.54
CA CYS A 38 -8.84 10.11 4.30
C CYS A 38 -8.89 8.62 4.58
N PHE A 39 -9.01 7.83 3.53
CA PHE A 39 -8.98 6.37 3.60
C PHE A 39 -8.49 5.81 2.27
N GLY A 40 -8.11 4.54 2.28
CA GLY A 40 -7.70 3.85 1.08
C GLY A 40 -7.94 2.36 1.23
N THR A 41 -7.88 1.61 0.12
CA THR A 41 -8.06 0.17 0.14
C THR A 41 -6.79 -0.49 -0.35
N ALA A 42 -6.15 -1.27 0.53
CA ALA A 42 -4.99 -2.07 0.17
C ALA A 42 -5.46 -3.39 -0.46
N ASP A 43 -4.82 -3.79 -1.57
CA ASP A 43 -5.20 -5.01 -2.27
C ASP A 43 -4.97 -6.25 -1.40
N ALA A 44 -3.84 -6.32 -0.71
CA ALA A 44 -3.53 -7.42 0.21
C ALA A 44 -2.61 -6.90 1.31
N ILE A 45 -2.93 -7.21 2.55
CA ILE A 45 -2.22 -6.67 3.71
C ILE A 45 -2.13 -7.72 4.82
N SER A 46 -1.02 -7.72 5.56
CA SER A 46 -0.90 -8.45 6.82
C SER A 46 -0.02 -7.67 7.79
N PHE A 47 -0.27 -7.89 9.07
CA PHE A 47 0.59 -7.38 10.14
C PHE A 47 0.82 -8.50 11.15
N LYS A 48 2.03 -9.05 11.16
CA LYS A 48 2.41 -10.15 12.04
C LYS A 48 3.86 -10.00 12.47
N ASN A 49 4.14 -10.29 13.73
CA ASN A 49 5.50 -10.25 14.28
C ASN A 49 6.18 -8.90 14.02
N ASN A 50 5.43 -7.81 14.17
CA ASN A 50 5.87 -6.43 13.93
C ASN A 50 6.33 -6.19 12.49
N LEU A 51 5.83 -6.97 11.53
CA LEU A 51 6.08 -6.79 10.11
C LEU A 51 4.78 -6.49 9.38
N LEU A 52 4.69 -5.28 8.82
CA LEU A 52 3.58 -4.87 7.95
C LEU A 52 3.94 -5.20 6.51
N ARG A 53 3.10 -6.01 5.87
CA ARG A 53 3.22 -6.34 4.44
C ARG A 53 2.03 -5.76 3.69
N ILE A 54 2.31 -5.02 2.63
CA ILE A 54 1.28 -4.52 1.70
C ILE A 54 1.71 -4.90 0.30
N HIS A 55 0.88 -5.69 -0.37
CA HIS A 55 1.13 -6.13 -1.74
C HIS A 55 0.06 -5.54 -2.66
N ASP A 56 0.47 -5.15 -3.86
CA ASP A 56 -0.40 -4.56 -4.86
C ASP A 56 -0.09 -5.19 -6.22
N TYR A 57 -1.15 -5.56 -6.95
CA TYR A 57 -1.02 -6.11 -8.29
C TYR A 57 -1.49 -5.08 -9.30
N LYS A 58 -0.64 -4.81 -10.31
CA LYS A 58 -0.96 -3.88 -11.39
C LYS A 58 -0.92 -4.64 -12.73
N SER A 59 -2.04 -4.69 -13.41
CA SER A 59 -2.15 -5.34 -14.73
C SER A 59 -1.74 -4.44 -15.88
N GLY A 60 -1.64 -3.12 -15.63
CA GLY A 60 -1.32 -2.16 -16.67
C GLY A 60 0.15 -2.07 -16.99
N VAL A 61 0.48 -1.34 -18.06
CA VAL A 61 1.86 -1.11 -18.49
C VAL A 61 2.41 0.22 -17.97
N LEU A 62 1.55 1.09 -17.41
CA LEU A 62 1.98 2.35 -16.82
C LEU A 62 2.75 2.09 -15.53
N PRO A 63 3.84 2.84 -15.28
CA PRO A 63 4.61 2.63 -14.05
C PRO A 63 3.74 2.80 -12.80
N ALA A 64 3.77 1.80 -11.94
CA ALA A 64 3.11 1.90 -10.64
C ALA A 64 3.96 2.76 -9.71
N LYS A 65 3.30 3.45 -8.78
CA LYS A 65 3.98 4.34 -7.83
C LYS A 65 3.97 3.72 -6.44
N MET A 66 5.17 3.50 -5.91
CA MET A 66 5.34 2.98 -4.55
C MET A 66 4.77 3.95 -3.50
N GLU A 67 4.69 5.24 -3.81
CA GLU A 67 4.13 6.24 -2.91
C GLU A 67 2.71 5.92 -2.47
N GLN A 68 1.91 5.30 -3.33
CA GLN A 68 0.55 4.88 -2.96
C GLN A 68 0.59 3.87 -1.81
N LEU A 69 1.51 2.91 -1.87
CA LEU A 69 1.66 1.91 -0.81
C LEU A 69 2.23 2.52 0.46
N MET A 70 3.09 3.54 0.34
CA MET A 70 3.58 4.28 1.50
C MET A 70 2.45 5.04 2.19
N VAL A 71 1.50 5.59 1.43
CA VAL A 71 0.30 6.22 1.98
C VAL A 71 -0.53 5.17 2.74
N TYR A 72 -0.68 3.98 2.19
CA TYR A 72 -1.40 2.90 2.88
C TYR A 72 -0.69 2.50 4.18
N ALA A 73 0.63 2.43 4.18
CA ALA A 73 1.40 2.16 5.39
C ALA A 73 1.18 3.25 6.44
N ALA A 74 1.17 4.52 6.02
CA ALA A 74 0.90 5.65 6.91
C ALA A 74 -0.51 5.58 7.48
N LEU A 75 -1.51 5.27 6.65
CA LEU A 75 -2.90 5.10 7.11
C LEU A 75 -3.01 3.96 8.13
N PHE A 76 -2.32 2.85 7.87
CA PHE A 76 -2.28 1.73 8.83
C PHE A 76 -1.75 2.19 10.17
N CYS A 77 -0.62 2.90 10.18
CA CYS A 77 -0.02 3.38 11.42
C CYS A 77 -0.95 4.34 12.18
N LEU A 78 -1.68 5.18 11.46
CA LEU A 78 -2.64 6.11 12.09
C LEU A 78 -3.87 5.37 12.63
N GLU A 79 -4.43 4.44 11.87
CA GLU A 79 -5.63 3.71 12.26
C GLU A 79 -5.38 2.84 13.50
N TYR A 80 -4.29 2.09 13.50
CA TYR A 80 -3.97 1.16 14.57
C TYR A 80 -3.07 1.75 15.65
N LYS A 81 -2.74 3.04 15.54
CA LYS A 81 -1.92 3.77 16.51
C LYS A 81 -0.56 3.10 16.74
N VAL A 82 0.07 2.69 15.64
CA VAL A 82 1.38 2.05 15.63
C VAL A 82 2.41 3.08 15.18
N LYS A 83 3.55 3.14 15.86
CA LYS A 83 4.64 4.02 15.45
C LYS A 83 5.47 3.35 14.36
N PRO A 84 5.69 4.01 13.21
CA PRO A 84 6.43 3.37 12.11
C PRO A 84 7.86 2.97 12.47
N GLY A 85 8.47 3.62 13.47
CA GLY A 85 9.80 3.24 13.94
C GLY A 85 9.83 1.98 14.79
N GLU A 86 8.69 1.47 15.24
CA GLU A 86 8.59 0.28 16.06
C GLU A 86 8.27 -0.98 15.27
N ILE A 87 8.04 -0.84 13.96
CA ILE A 87 7.69 -1.97 13.10
C ILE A 87 8.59 -2.01 11.87
N ASN A 88 8.63 -3.17 11.24
CA ASN A 88 9.23 -3.32 9.93
C ASN A 88 8.13 -3.28 8.87
N MET A 89 8.46 -2.81 7.67
CA MET A 89 7.49 -2.68 6.58
C MET A 89 8.09 -3.26 5.31
N GLU A 90 7.26 -3.99 4.56
CA GLU A 90 7.62 -4.51 3.24
C GLU A 90 6.46 -4.23 2.30
N LEU A 91 6.71 -3.38 1.32
CA LEU A 91 5.72 -2.99 0.31
C LEU A 91 6.14 -3.61 -1.01
N ARG A 92 5.20 -4.27 -1.70
CA ARG A 92 5.47 -4.93 -2.99
C ARG A 92 4.48 -4.52 -4.05
N ILE A 93 5.00 -4.22 -5.24
CA ILE A 93 4.19 -4.03 -6.44
C ILE A 93 4.53 -5.12 -7.44
N TYR A 94 3.52 -5.86 -7.87
CA TYR A 94 3.63 -6.89 -8.89
C TYR A 94 3.09 -6.32 -10.18
N GLN A 95 3.97 -6.07 -11.16
CA GLN A 95 3.58 -5.48 -12.44
C GLN A 95 4.38 -6.12 -13.58
N SER A 96 3.68 -6.54 -14.62
CA SER A 96 4.25 -7.24 -15.76
C SER A 96 5.00 -8.49 -15.30
N ASP A 97 6.33 -8.55 -15.46
CA ASP A 97 7.17 -9.64 -14.99
C ASP A 97 8.08 -9.20 -13.85
N GLU A 98 7.81 -8.03 -13.26
CA GLU A 98 8.65 -7.46 -12.20
C GLU A 98 7.93 -7.46 -10.85
N ILE A 99 8.72 -7.62 -9.81
CA ILE A 99 8.27 -7.46 -8.44
C ILE A 99 9.15 -6.37 -7.83
N ILE A 100 8.55 -5.24 -7.51
CA ILE A 100 9.25 -4.10 -6.92
C ILE A 100 9.01 -4.14 -5.42
N ILE A 101 10.09 -4.23 -4.64
CA ILE A 101 10.02 -4.33 -3.18
C ILE A 101 10.63 -3.08 -2.57
N CYS A 102 9.94 -2.50 -1.60
CA CYS A 102 10.41 -1.35 -0.84
C CYS A 102 10.24 -1.64 0.64
N ASN A 103 11.27 -1.34 1.42
CA ASN A 103 11.24 -1.45 2.88
C ASN A 103 11.39 -0.03 3.45
N PRO A 104 10.28 0.74 3.57
CA PRO A 104 10.39 2.11 4.04
C PRO A 104 10.78 2.16 5.52
N THR A 105 11.41 3.26 5.89
CA THR A 105 11.77 3.53 7.28
C THR A 105 10.76 4.49 7.90
N ALA A 106 10.89 4.72 9.22
CA ALA A 106 10.07 5.72 9.89
C ALA A 106 10.23 7.10 9.26
N GLU A 107 11.45 7.44 8.81
CA GLU A 107 11.73 8.73 8.16
C GLU A 107 10.97 8.90 6.85
N ASP A 108 10.65 7.80 6.18
CA ASP A 108 9.86 7.83 4.94
C ASP A 108 8.37 7.97 5.22
N ILE A 109 7.88 7.41 6.31
CA ILE A 109 6.44 7.30 6.61
C ILE A 109 5.94 8.45 7.48
N LEU A 110 6.72 8.91 8.45
CA LEU A 110 6.30 9.99 9.37
C LEU A 110 5.86 11.26 8.64
N PRO A 111 6.58 11.75 7.61
CA PRO A 111 6.13 12.93 6.88
C PRO A 111 4.77 12.73 6.19
N ILE A 112 4.50 11.52 5.69
CA ILE A 112 3.22 11.19 5.05
C ILE A 112 2.10 11.20 6.10
N MET A 113 2.35 10.63 7.27
CA MET A 113 1.38 10.68 8.38
C MET A 113 1.04 12.12 8.75
N ASP A 114 2.06 12.99 8.84
CA ASP A 114 1.86 14.40 9.17
C ASP A 114 1.01 15.12 8.12
N VAL A 115 1.24 14.83 6.85
CA VAL A 115 0.44 15.40 5.75
C VAL A 115 -1.01 14.94 5.84
N ILE A 116 -1.23 13.64 6.10
CA ILE A 116 -2.58 13.09 6.23
C ILE A 116 -3.32 13.76 7.39
N ILE A 117 -2.68 13.87 8.54
CA ILE A 117 -3.28 14.50 9.72
C ILE A 117 -3.66 15.95 9.44
N ARG A 118 -2.73 16.71 8.86
CA ARG A 118 -2.94 18.11 8.56
C ARG A 118 -4.04 18.34 7.53
N ASP A 119 -4.00 17.60 6.41
CA ASP A 119 -4.94 17.80 5.32
C ASP A 119 -6.34 17.32 5.69
N CYS A 120 -6.48 16.20 6.40
CA CYS A 120 -7.77 15.72 6.85
C CYS A 120 -8.38 16.65 7.90
N LYS A 121 -7.55 17.19 8.80
CA LYS A 121 -8.00 18.17 9.78
C LYS A 121 -8.52 19.43 9.10
N TYR A 122 -7.79 19.92 8.08
CA TYR A 122 -8.20 21.09 7.32
C TYR A 122 -9.56 20.88 6.65
N VAL A 123 -9.75 19.74 6.02
CA VAL A 123 -11.02 19.40 5.35
C VAL A 123 -12.16 19.34 6.35
N GLU A 124 -11.96 18.73 7.51
CA GLU A 124 -12.98 18.64 8.57
C GLU A 124 -13.36 20.02 9.09
N GLU A 125 -12.36 20.89 9.36
CA GLU A 125 -12.61 22.25 9.83
C GLU A 125 -13.36 23.06 8.77
N TYR A 126 -13.00 22.92 7.51
CA TYR A 126 -13.67 23.61 6.41
C TYR A 126 -15.12 23.16 6.25
N SER A 127 -15.40 21.87 6.42
CA SER A 127 -16.75 21.31 6.33
C SER A 127 -17.64 21.78 7.48
N GLU A 128 -17.08 21.98 8.67
CA GLU A 128 -17.82 22.47 9.84
C GLU A 128 -18.22 23.93 9.69
N GLU A 129 -17.48 24.71 8.91
CA GLU A 129 -17.81 26.13 8.66
C GLU A 129 -18.96 26.33 7.67
N GLU A 130 -19.32 25.30 6.95
CA GLU A 130 -20.44 25.33 6.03
C GLU A 130 -21.75 24.97 6.77
#